data_4fb2434c5d48cfd367bf9fd6fe4f1957
#
_entry.id   4fb2434c5d48cfd367bf9fd6fe4f1957
#
_cell.length_a   1.000
_cell.length_b   1.000
_cell.length_c   1.000
_cell.angle_alpha   90.00
_cell.angle_beta   90.00
_cell.angle_gamma   90.00
#
_symmetry.space_group_name_H-M   'P 1'
#
loop_
_entity.id
_entity.type
_entity.pdbx_description
1 polymer ?
#
loop_
_entity_poly.entity_id
_entity_poly.type
_entity_poly.pdbx_seq_one_letter_code
_entity_poly.pdbx_strand_id
1 'polypeptide(L)'
;LVRENLEGAPASSLPRGSGLAPIRTLERPTLYTTRYGVLNYGHCLTDIVPRIVEASRAIPDCDIALHPQFVAAAREALDVLGVDSTRIVELDEMPTRLVRGLFASPCSAHPLVHSPRALDLVRGLADSLADSATRSTIPTKHFVTCDDAATRQITNYLEIENFLIDRGYTPINVDAFDLATQIRTFASAGEVIGIAGAAMTNILFCAPGTRITVLTSSSMPALHFWDRSEE
;
A
#
# COMPACT_ATOMS: atom_id res chain seq x y z
N LEU A 1 7.25 10.71 -13.93
CA LEU A 1 6.95 11.17 -15.29
C LEU A 1 5.63 10.53 -15.71
N VAL A 2 4.59 11.32 -15.93
CA VAL A 2 3.31 10.84 -16.46
C VAL A 2 3.42 10.81 -17.97
N ARG A 3 3.05 9.72 -18.60
CA ARG A 3 2.98 9.58 -20.06
C ARG A 3 1.53 9.34 -20.47
N GLU A 4 1.06 10.07 -21.45
CA GLU A 4 -0.20 9.83 -22.12
C GLU A 4 0.07 8.92 -23.33
N ASN A 5 -0.62 7.80 -23.40
CA ASN A 5 -0.56 6.95 -24.59
C ASN A 5 -1.64 7.41 -25.58
N LEU A 6 -1.26 8.29 -26.49
CA LEU A 6 -2.16 8.88 -27.50
C LEU A 6 -2.43 7.95 -28.68
N GLU A 7 -1.62 6.91 -28.85
CA GLU A 7 -1.79 5.92 -29.91
C GLU A 7 -2.29 4.60 -29.29
N GLY A 8 -3.59 4.46 -29.21
CA GLY A 8 -4.19 3.16 -28.90
C GLY A 8 -3.76 2.13 -29.94
N ALA A 9 -3.30 0.94 -29.50
CA ALA A 9 -3.09 -0.17 -30.40
C ALA A 9 -4.34 -0.36 -31.26
N PRO A 10 -4.19 -0.56 -32.59
CA PRO A 10 -5.35 -0.71 -33.46
C PRO A 10 -6.24 -1.85 -32.94
N ALA A 11 -7.55 -1.64 -32.95
CA ALA A 11 -8.56 -2.59 -32.44
C ALA A 11 -8.46 -4.01 -33.06
N SER A 12 -7.62 -4.19 -34.07
CA SER A 12 -7.34 -5.46 -34.75
C SER A 12 -6.43 -6.41 -33.99
N SER A 13 -5.78 -6.00 -32.88
CA SER A 13 -4.87 -6.84 -32.12
C SER A 13 -5.55 -7.58 -30.95
N LEU A 14 -6.83 -7.34 -30.69
CA LEU A 14 -7.58 -8.11 -29.69
C LEU A 14 -8.02 -9.45 -30.28
N PRO A 15 -7.92 -10.56 -29.53
CA PRO A 15 -8.41 -11.86 -29.99
C PRO A 15 -9.90 -11.73 -30.34
N ARG A 16 -10.24 -12.02 -31.60
CA ARG A 16 -11.63 -12.10 -32.06
C ARG A 16 -12.25 -13.39 -31.56
N GLY A 17 -12.67 -13.43 -30.28
CA GLY A 17 -13.47 -14.50 -29.72
C GLY A 17 -14.95 -14.29 -30.02
N SER A 18 -15.60 -15.27 -30.56
CA SER A 18 -17.06 -15.31 -30.74
C SER A 18 -17.74 -15.32 -29.37
N GLY A 19 -18.41 -14.22 -29.03
CA GLY A 19 -19.09 -14.04 -27.75
C GLY A 19 -18.34 -13.05 -26.86
N LEU A 20 -18.18 -11.83 -27.32
CA LEU A 20 -17.55 -10.75 -26.55
C LEU A 20 -18.43 -10.43 -25.33
N ALA A 21 -17.87 -10.66 -24.14
CA ALA A 21 -18.39 -10.04 -22.92
C ALA A 21 -18.53 -8.52 -23.13
N PRO A 22 -19.51 -7.88 -22.52
CA PRO A 22 -19.65 -6.43 -22.62
C PRO A 22 -18.34 -5.76 -22.20
N ILE A 23 -17.88 -4.77 -22.97
CA ILE A 23 -16.67 -4.01 -22.67
C ILE A 23 -17.11 -2.68 -22.08
N ARG A 24 -16.70 -2.40 -20.85
CA ARG A 24 -16.83 -1.06 -20.28
C ARG A 24 -15.85 -0.12 -20.96
N THR A 25 -16.29 1.08 -21.30
CA THR A 25 -15.42 2.11 -21.91
C THR A 25 -15.35 3.32 -21.00
N LEU A 26 -14.14 3.77 -20.70
CA LEU A 26 -13.86 5.00 -19.97
C LEU A 26 -13.35 6.04 -20.96
N GLU A 27 -14.16 7.09 -21.16
CA GLU A 27 -13.91 8.14 -22.17
C GLU A 27 -12.97 9.23 -21.66
N ARG A 28 -12.99 9.49 -20.35
CA ARG A 28 -12.13 10.50 -19.72
C ARG A 28 -10.67 10.05 -19.66
N PRO A 29 -9.71 10.99 -19.57
CA PRO A 29 -8.34 10.63 -19.24
C PRO A 29 -8.32 9.77 -17.97
N THR A 30 -7.78 8.57 -18.06
CA THR A 30 -7.83 7.60 -16.95
C THR A 30 -6.43 7.10 -16.64
N LEU A 31 -5.97 7.37 -15.42
CA LEU A 31 -4.72 6.86 -14.90
C LEU A 31 -4.88 5.38 -14.54
N TYR A 32 -4.10 4.54 -15.19
CA TYR A 32 -4.00 3.12 -14.85
C TYR A 32 -2.81 2.88 -13.92
N THR A 33 -3.08 2.44 -12.71
CA THR A 33 -2.07 2.25 -11.67
C THR A 33 -1.82 0.80 -11.30
N THR A 34 -2.69 -0.10 -11.74
CA THR A 34 -2.59 -1.52 -11.38
C THR A 34 -1.33 -2.13 -11.98
N ARG A 35 -0.62 -2.90 -11.18
CA ARG A 35 0.55 -3.67 -11.60
C ARG A 35 0.20 -5.15 -11.56
N TYR A 36 0.50 -5.86 -12.64
CA TYR A 36 0.25 -7.30 -12.70
C TYR A 36 1.01 -8.03 -11.58
N GLY A 37 0.34 -8.96 -10.92
CA GLY A 37 0.94 -9.87 -9.94
C GLY A 37 1.17 -9.30 -8.54
N VAL A 38 0.68 -8.10 -8.25
CA VAL A 38 0.99 -7.44 -6.96
C VAL A 38 -0.27 -6.92 -6.28
N LEU A 39 -1.09 -7.85 -5.78
CA LEU A 39 -2.19 -7.52 -4.88
C LEU A 39 -1.65 -7.49 -3.43
N ASN A 40 -0.89 -6.44 -3.09
CA ASN A 40 -0.24 -6.32 -1.79
C ASN A 40 -0.41 -4.90 -1.23
N TYR A 41 -0.88 -4.80 0.01
CA TYR A 41 -1.09 -3.54 0.71
C TYR A 41 0.16 -2.65 0.74
N GLY A 42 1.34 -3.24 0.96
CA GLY A 42 2.59 -2.49 0.96
C GLY A 42 2.86 -1.79 -0.37
N HIS A 43 2.57 -2.45 -1.48
CA HIS A 43 2.72 -1.83 -2.80
C HIS A 43 1.64 -0.78 -3.08
N CYS A 44 0.45 -0.94 -2.51
CA CYS A 44 -0.58 0.10 -2.58
C CYS A 44 -0.04 1.40 -1.98
N LEU A 45 0.48 1.34 -0.77
CA LEU A 45 0.98 2.53 -0.08
C LEU A 45 2.26 3.10 -0.69
N THR A 46 3.24 2.25 -1.01
CA THR A 46 4.59 2.74 -1.39
C THR A 46 4.79 2.98 -2.89
N ASP A 47 3.87 2.50 -3.73
CA ASP A 47 3.97 2.68 -5.18
C ASP A 47 2.68 3.26 -5.79
N ILE A 48 1.50 2.67 -5.52
CA ILE A 48 0.25 3.05 -6.18
C ILE A 48 -0.21 4.44 -5.70
N VAL A 49 -0.34 4.65 -4.40
CA VAL A 49 -0.79 5.94 -3.84
C VAL A 49 0.13 7.09 -4.25
N PRO A 50 1.47 7.01 -4.13
CA PRO A 50 2.35 8.08 -4.61
C PRO A 50 2.21 8.39 -6.09
N ARG A 51 2.05 7.37 -6.95
CA ARG A 51 1.83 7.58 -8.38
C ARG A 51 0.52 8.31 -8.68
N ILE A 52 -0.54 7.97 -7.95
CA ILE A 52 -1.83 8.66 -8.09
C ILE A 52 -1.69 10.12 -7.70
N VAL A 53 -1.06 10.42 -6.57
CA VAL A 53 -0.87 11.79 -6.09
C VAL A 53 -0.08 12.62 -7.11
N GLU A 54 1.05 12.11 -7.59
CA GLU A 54 1.87 12.83 -8.56
C GLU A 54 1.16 13.00 -9.92
N ALA A 55 0.44 11.99 -10.38
CA ALA A 55 -0.32 12.09 -11.62
C ALA A 55 -1.51 13.05 -11.49
N SER A 56 -2.21 13.06 -10.37
CA SER A 56 -3.33 13.97 -10.10
C SER A 56 -2.89 15.43 -10.02
N ARG A 57 -1.66 15.69 -9.56
CA ARG A 57 -1.06 17.03 -9.60
C ARG A 57 -0.75 17.47 -11.02
N ALA A 58 -0.31 16.54 -11.88
CA ALA A 58 0.03 16.85 -13.28
C ALA A 58 -1.22 16.94 -14.18
N ILE A 59 -2.24 16.13 -13.91
CA ILE A 59 -3.48 16.03 -14.69
C ILE A 59 -4.67 15.96 -13.70
N PRO A 60 -5.12 17.12 -13.18
CA PRO A 60 -6.13 17.15 -12.10
C PRO A 60 -7.47 16.50 -12.44
N ASP A 61 -7.86 16.48 -13.69
CA ASP A 61 -9.17 15.99 -14.14
C ASP A 61 -9.16 14.53 -14.61
N CYS A 62 -8.09 13.76 -14.36
CA CYS A 62 -8.08 12.36 -14.74
C CYS A 62 -8.87 11.48 -13.76
N ASP A 63 -9.52 10.44 -14.28
CA ASP A 63 -10.05 9.35 -13.47
C ASP A 63 -8.92 8.42 -13.04
N ILE A 64 -9.14 7.64 -11.99
CA ILE A 64 -8.13 6.75 -11.41
C ILE A 64 -8.66 5.32 -11.46
N ALA A 65 -8.16 4.52 -12.38
CA ALA A 65 -8.54 3.13 -12.51
C ALA A 65 -7.74 2.27 -11.52
N LEU A 66 -8.44 1.64 -10.58
CA LEU A 66 -7.83 0.95 -9.45
C LEU A 66 -8.45 -0.43 -9.24
N HIS A 67 -7.65 -1.41 -8.87
CA HIS A 67 -8.12 -2.76 -8.53
C HIS A 67 -8.97 -2.71 -7.23
N PRO A 68 -10.11 -3.44 -7.15
CA PRO A 68 -11.03 -3.41 -6.01
C PRO A 68 -10.36 -3.56 -4.65
N GLN A 69 -9.39 -4.47 -4.55
CA GLN A 69 -8.66 -4.76 -3.31
C GLN A 69 -7.96 -3.52 -2.70
N PHE A 70 -7.62 -2.53 -3.51
CA PHE A 70 -6.90 -1.34 -3.05
C PHE A 70 -7.80 -0.12 -2.83
N VAL A 71 -9.08 -0.20 -3.24
CA VAL A 71 -9.96 0.97 -3.26
C VAL A 71 -10.13 1.58 -1.87
N ALA A 72 -10.35 0.77 -0.84
CA ALA A 72 -10.55 1.29 0.52
C ALA A 72 -9.31 2.00 1.05
N ALA A 73 -8.17 1.31 1.12
CA ALA A 73 -6.92 1.89 1.63
C ALA A 73 -6.42 3.07 0.79
N ALA A 74 -6.55 2.99 -0.55
CA ALA A 74 -6.17 4.09 -1.41
C ALA A 74 -7.08 5.31 -1.22
N ARG A 75 -8.40 5.12 -1.08
CA ARG A 75 -9.36 6.21 -0.87
C ARG A 75 -9.02 6.99 0.40
N GLU A 76 -8.85 6.31 1.53
CA GLU A 76 -8.49 6.96 2.79
C GLU A 76 -7.18 7.75 2.67
N ALA A 77 -6.14 7.15 2.07
CA ALA A 77 -4.86 7.82 1.88
C ALA A 77 -4.96 9.04 0.96
N LEU A 78 -5.71 8.92 -0.14
CA LEU A 78 -5.88 9.99 -1.13
C LEU A 78 -6.67 11.16 -0.57
N ASP A 79 -7.72 10.91 0.21
CA ASP A 79 -8.53 11.94 0.88
C ASP A 79 -7.64 12.77 1.83
N VAL A 80 -6.80 12.11 2.63
CA VAL A 80 -5.84 12.79 3.53
C VAL A 80 -4.82 13.61 2.74
N LEU A 81 -4.39 13.11 1.57
CA LEU A 81 -3.41 13.79 0.70
C LEU A 81 -4.03 14.84 -0.22
N GLY A 82 -5.34 15.13 -0.08
CA GLY A 82 -6.05 16.16 -0.83
C GLY A 82 -6.31 15.79 -2.29
N VAL A 83 -6.34 14.49 -2.60
CA VAL A 83 -6.72 13.99 -3.93
C VAL A 83 -8.19 13.58 -3.89
N ASP A 84 -8.97 14.09 -4.84
CA ASP A 84 -10.40 13.75 -4.95
C ASP A 84 -10.59 12.26 -5.24
N SER A 85 -10.90 11.49 -4.19
CA SER A 85 -11.11 10.04 -4.26
C SER A 85 -12.41 9.63 -4.97
N THR A 86 -13.32 10.58 -5.25
CA THR A 86 -14.55 10.29 -6.02
C THR A 86 -14.25 9.93 -7.48
N ARG A 87 -13.05 10.25 -7.97
CA ARG A 87 -12.57 9.90 -9.31
C ARG A 87 -12.04 8.47 -9.44
N ILE A 88 -12.03 7.70 -8.35
CA ILE A 88 -11.63 6.30 -8.39
C ILE A 88 -12.70 5.50 -9.14
N VAL A 89 -12.26 4.84 -10.20
CA VAL A 89 -13.03 3.88 -10.97
C VAL A 89 -12.51 2.49 -10.64
N GLU A 90 -13.36 1.71 -9.98
CA GLU A 90 -13.04 0.34 -9.62
C GLU A 90 -12.98 -0.55 -10.87
N LEU A 91 -11.86 -1.24 -11.06
CA LEU A 91 -11.65 -2.21 -12.13
C LEU A 91 -12.02 -3.61 -11.62
N ASP A 92 -13.24 -4.02 -11.95
CA ASP A 92 -13.71 -5.40 -11.77
C ASP A 92 -13.13 -6.35 -12.85
N GLU A 93 -13.66 -7.56 -12.91
CA GLU A 93 -13.25 -8.56 -13.91
C GLU A 93 -13.73 -8.21 -15.34
N MET A 94 -14.54 -7.16 -15.49
CA MET A 94 -15.06 -6.75 -16.79
C MET A 94 -13.95 -6.12 -17.64
N PRO A 95 -13.74 -6.58 -18.87
CA PRO A 95 -12.81 -5.94 -19.80
C PRO A 95 -13.13 -4.44 -19.93
N THR A 96 -12.14 -3.60 -19.64
CA THR A 96 -12.30 -2.15 -19.63
C THR A 96 -11.37 -1.52 -20.66
N ARG A 97 -11.95 -0.73 -21.56
CA ARG A 97 -11.22 0.06 -22.56
C ARG A 97 -11.00 1.47 -22.02
N LEU A 98 -9.75 1.90 -21.98
CA LEU A 98 -9.37 3.29 -21.69
C LEU A 98 -9.17 4.01 -23.01
N VAL A 99 -10.02 4.99 -23.35
CA VAL A 99 -9.88 5.77 -24.59
C VAL A 99 -8.63 6.65 -24.52
N ARG A 100 -8.36 7.23 -23.35
CA ARG A 100 -7.16 8.02 -23.05
C ARG A 100 -6.49 7.45 -21.81
N GLY A 101 -5.65 6.43 -22.00
CA GLY A 101 -4.92 5.78 -20.91
C GLY A 101 -3.69 6.58 -20.51
N LEU A 102 -3.58 6.90 -19.21
CA LEU A 102 -2.44 7.55 -18.60
C LEU A 102 -1.64 6.53 -17.81
N PHE A 103 -0.33 6.60 -17.89
CA PHE A 103 0.58 5.71 -17.16
C PHE A 103 1.62 6.53 -16.42
N ALA A 104 1.70 6.35 -15.10
CA ALA A 104 2.75 6.92 -14.28
C ALA A 104 3.89 5.90 -14.09
N SER A 105 5.13 6.37 -14.15
CA SER A 105 6.28 5.53 -13.85
C SER A 105 6.21 4.99 -12.42
N PRO A 106 6.63 3.74 -12.17
CA PRO A 106 6.71 3.20 -10.83
C PRO A 106 7.56 4.07 -9.90
N CYS A 107 7.14 4.18 -8.65
CA CYS A 107 7.88 4.83 -7.57
C CYS A 107 8.80 3.86 -6.83
N SER A 108 8.79 2.60 -7.21
CA SER A 108 9.66 1.57 -6.64
C SER A 108 10.31 0.74 -7.72
N ALA A 109 11.58 0.40 -7.52
CA ALA A 109 12.30 -0.63 -8.28
C ALA A 109 12.26 -1.92 -7.45
N HIS A 110 11.37 -2.84 -7.84
CA HIS A 110 11.24 -4.11 -7.11
C HIS A 110 12.56 -4.91 -7.14
N PRO A 111 12.94 -5.56 -6.02
CA PRO A 111 12.19 -5.70 -4.79
C PRO A 111 12.57 -4.73 -3.66
N LEU A 112 13.55 -3.88 -3.81
CA LEU A 112 14.31 -3.36 -2.68
C LEU A 112 14.42 -1.83 -2.59
N VAL A 113 14.11 -1.09 -3.65
CA VAL A 113 14.37 0.36 -3.67
C VAL A 113 13.07 1.13 -3.88
N HIS A 114 12.74 2.01 -2.96
CA HIS A 114 11.64 2.96 -3.09
C HIS A 114 12.17 4.37 -3.36
N SER A 115 11.38 5.16 -4.06
CA SER A 115 11.69 6.59 -4.21
C SER A 115 11.59 7.26 -2.83
N PRO A 116 12.63 7.98 -2.36
CA PRO A 116 12.54 8.71 -1.09
C PRO A 116 11.33 9.64 -1.06
N ARG A 117 11.05 10.34 -2.15
CA ARG A 117 9.87 11.20 -2.27
C ARG A 117 8.54 10.45 -2.08
N ALA A 118 8.46 9.19 -2.54
CA ALA A 118 7.27 8.38 -2.34
C ALA A 118 7.12 7.96 -0.87
N LEU A 119 8.23 7.61 -0.22
CA LEU A 119 8.23 7.30 1.21
C LEU A 119 7.86 8.52 2.06
N ASP A 120 8.44 9.69 1.76
CA ASP A 120 8.11 10.95 2.46
C ASP A 120 6.63 11.31 2.33
N LEU A 121 6.04 11.08 1.14
CA LEU A 121 4.62 11.31 0.92
C LEU A 121 3.76 10.39 1.79
N VAL A 122 4.14 9.11 1.91
CA VAL A 122 3.43 8.14 2.75
C VAL A 122 3.63 8.44 4.23
N ARG A 123 4.84 8.82 4.66
CA ARG A 123 5.12 9.25 6.04
C ARG A 123 4.30 10.49 6.42
N GLY A 124 4.11 11.42 5.49
CA GLY A 124 3.26 12.60 5.67
C GLY A 124 1.80 12.29 6.01
N LEU A 125 1.31 11.07 5.75
CA LEU A 125 0.00 10.60 6.23
C LEU A 125 -0.02 10.54 7.77
N ALA A 126 1.07 10.10 8.40
CA ALA A 126 1.16 10.05 9.85
C ALA A 126 1.09 11.46 10.46
N ASP A 127 1.77 12.42 9.87
CA ASP A 127 1.74 13.81 10.34
C ASP A 127 0.35 14.44 10.21
N SER A 128 -0.38 14.09 9.15
CA SER A 128 -1.73 14.63 8.89
C SER A 128 -2.81 14.02 9.78
N LEU A 129 -2.63 12.76 10.22
CA LEU A 129 -3.60 12.02 11.02
C LEU A 129 -3.21 11.91 12.51
N ALA A 130 -1.96 12.20 12.84
CA ALA A 130 -1.52 12.28 14.23
C ALA A 130 -2.06 13.58 14.85
N ASP A 131 -3.28 13.53 15.36
CA ASP A 131 -3.74 14.54 16.31
C ASP A 131 -2.75 14.59 17.47
N SER A 132 -2.23 15.77 17.77
CA SER A 132 -1.25 16.02 18.84
C SER A 132 -1.72 15.59 20.23
N ALA A 133 -2.99 15.22 20.38
CA ALA A 133 -3.62 14.73 21.60
C ALA A 133 -3.46 13.23 21.85
N THR A 134 -3.02 12.44 20.87
CA THR A 134 -3.03 10.96 20.98
C THR A 134 -1.64 10.34 21.16
N ARG A 135 -0.60 11.13 21.36
CA ARG A 135 0.69 10.58 21.79
C ARG A 135 0.55 10.06 23.22
N SER A 136 0.28 8.77 23.34
CA SER A 136 0.40 8.07 24.62
C SER A 136 1.77 8.38 25.22
N THR A 137 1.82 8.78 26.49
CA THR A 137 3.07 9.01 27.21
C THR A 137 3.86 7.72 27.47
N ILE A 138 3.26 6.56 27.20
CA ILE A 138 3.88 5.24 27.38
C ILE A 138 4.05 4.63 25.99
N PRO A 139 5.29 4.41 25.53
CA PRO A 139 5.55 3.71 24.28
C PRO A 139 4.91 2.31 24.32
N THR A 140 4.09 2.03 23.33
CA THR A 140 3.42 0.73 23.21
C THR A 140 4.36 -0.29 22.54
N LYS A 141 4.21 -1.56 22.93
CA LYS A 141 4.94 -2.66 22.31
C LYS A 141 3.96 -3.52 21.53
N HIS A 142 4.16 -3.64 20.23
CA HIS A 142 3.27 -4.38 19.36
C HIS A 142 3.93 -5.61 18.76
N PHE A 143 3.22 -6.71 18.76
CA PHE A 143 3.52 -7.88 17.95
C PHE A 143 2.54 -7.94 16.80
N VAL A 144 3.01 -7.64 15.58
CA VAL A 144 2.17 -7.67 14.36
C VAL A 144 1.95 -9.12 13.96
N THR A 145 0.72 -9.58 14.14
CA THR A 145 0.30 -10.93 13.77
C THR A 145 -0.08 -10.98 12.28
N CYS A 146 -0.13 -12.18 11.72
CA CYS A 146 -0.55 -12.42 10.36
C CYS A 146 -1.51 -13.60 10.35
N ASP A 147 -2.76 -13.37 9.96
CA ASP A 147 -3.76 -14.43 9.86
C ASP A 147 -3.53 -15.38 8.67
N ASP A 148 -2.73 -14.95 7.68
CA ASP A 148 -2.39 -15.79 6.53
C ASP A 148 -1.31 -16.83 6.89
N ALA A 149 -1.72 -17.74 7.77
CA ALA A 149 -0.90 -18.84 8.25
C ALA A 149 -0.45 -19.81 7.12
N ALA A 150 -1.03 -19.72 5.93
CA ALA A 150 -0.75 -20.66 4.85
C ALA A 150 0.58 -20.40 4.14
N THR A 151 1.09 -19.17 4.11
CA THR A 151 2.25 -18.82 3.30
C THR A 151 3.52 -18.47 4.07
N ARG A 152 3.42 -18.20 5.39
CA ARG A 152 4.55 -17.72 6.20
C ARG A 152 4.57 -18.34 7.59
N GLN A 153 4.42 -19.65 7.67
CA GLN A 153 4.37 -20.35 8.96
C GLN A 153 5.72 -20.31 9.67
N ILE A 154 5.71 -19.70 10.84
CA ILE A 154 6.70 -19.95 11.87
C ILE A 154 6.25 -21.21 12.61
N THR A 155 7.07 -22.25 12.65
CA THR A 155 6.71 -23.57 13.19
C THR A 155 6.35 -23.53 14.68
N ASN A 156 6.89 -22.56 15.41
CA ASN A 156 6.64 -22.34 16.85
C ASN A 156 5.95 -21.00 17.12
N TYR A 157 5.00 -20.59 16.27
CA TYR A 157 4.31 -19.30 16.35
C TYR A 157 3.70 -19.03 17.73
N LEU A 158 2.96 -19.98 18.29
CA LEU A 158 2.32 -19.82 19.60
C LEU A 158 3.34 -19.66 20.75
N GLU A 159 4.48 -20.32 20.65
CA GLU A 159 5.56 -20.15 21.62
C GLU A 159 6.13 -18.73 21.59
N ILE A 160 6.36 -18.19 20.37
CA ILE A 160 6.83 -16.82 20.17
C ILE A 160 5.78 -15.81 20.65
N GLU A 161 4.53 -16.00 20.31
CA GLU A 161 3.44 -15.12 20.72
C GLU A 161 3.33 -15.06 22.26
N ASN A 162 3.28 -16.20 22.94
CA ASN A 162 3.24 -16.27 24.40
C ASN A 162 4.49 -15.62 25.03
N PHE A 163 5.67 -15.90 24.48
CA PHE A 163 6.92 -15.30 24.93
C PHE A 163 6.91 -13.77 24.83
N LEU A 164 6.31 -13.21 23.79
CA LEU A 164 6.20 -11.77 23.58
C LEU A 164 5.13 -11.16 24.48
N ILE A 165 3.99 -11.81 24.66
CA ILE A 165 2.94 -11.37 25.59
C ILE A 165 3.50 -11.27 27.01
N ASP A 166 4.25 -12.26 27.47
CA ASP A 166 4.91 -12.24 28.79
C ASP A 166 5.90 -11.09 28.97
N ARG A 167 6.35 -10.47 27.86
CA ARG A 167 7.25 -9.29 27.83
C ARG A 167 6.53 -7.98 27.55
N GLY A 168 5.21 -8.01 27.64
CA GLY A 168 4.36 -6.81 27.49
C GLY A 168 4.09 -6.39 26.06
N TYR A 169 4.29 -7.25 25.07
CA TYR A 169 3.86 -6.99 23.71
C TYR A 169 2.37 -7.30 23.57
N THR A 170 1.67 -6.43 22.86
CA THR A 170 0.26 -6.64 22.50
C THR A 170 0.20 -7.20 21.07
N PRO A 171 -0.35 -8.40 20.86
CA PRO A 171 -0.63 -8.91 19.53
C PRO A 171 -1.64 -8.01 18.83
N ILE A 172 -1.35 -7.62 17.59
CA ILE A 172 -2.25 -6.81 16.76
C ILE A 172 -2.40 -7.43 15.38
N ASN A 173 -3.65 -7.58 14.95
CA ASN A 173 -3.98 -7.91 13.58
C ASN A 173 -4.35 -6.64 12.83
N VAL A 174 -3.44 -6.13 11.99
CA VAL A 174 -3.64 -4.87 11.27
C VAL A 174 -4.67 -4.96 10.16
N ASP A 175 -4.98 -6.16 9.66
CA ASP A 175 -5.99 -6.36 8.62
C ASP A 175 -7.41 -6.04 9.12
N ALA A 176 -7.61 -6.02 10.45
CA ALA A 176 -8.86 -5.62 11.08
C ALA A 176 -9.00 -4.09 11.27
N PHE A 177 -7.98 -3.30 10.94
CA PHE A 177 -7.92 -1.86 11.17
C PHE A 177 -8.11 -1.08 9.87
N ASP A 178 -8.84 0.04 9.94
CA ASP A 178 -8.77 1.07 8.91
C ASP A 178 -7.38 1.74 8.86
N LEU A 179 -7.09 2.44 7.78
CA LEU A 179 -5.78 3.06 7.60
C LEU A 179 -5.43 4.06 8.72
N ALA A 180 -6.41 4.86 9.16
CA ALA A 180 -6.20 5.83 10.22
C ALA A 180 -5.84 5.16 11.55
N THR A 181 -6.46 4.03 11.88
CA THR A 181 -6.13 3.24 13.07
C THR A 181 -4.76 2.59 12.95
N GLN A 182 -4.40 2.06 11.78
CA GLN A 182 -3.06 1.53 11.52
C GLN A 182 -2.01 2.62 11.76
N ILE A 183 -2.17 3.79 11.15
CA ILE A 183 -1.25 4.92 11.31
C ILE A 183 -1.08 5.31 12.78
N ARG A 184 -2.19 5.52 13.52
CA ARG A 184 -2.13 5.88 14.94
C ARG A 184 -1.43 4.83 15.79
N THR A 185 -1.71 3.55 15.53
CA THR A 185 -1.11 2.42 16.25
C THR A 185 0.41 2.41 16.09
N PHE A 186 0.90 2.55 14.86
CA PHE A 186 2.33 2.53 14.60
C PHE A 186 3.03 3.84 15.01
N ALA A 187 2.38 4.98 14.84
CA ALA A 187 2.93 6.28 15.27
C ALA A 187 3.15 6.38 16.79
N SER A 188 2.37 5.63 17.59
CA SER A 188 2.51 5.57 19.05
C SER A 188 3.44 4.45 19.53
N ALA A 189 3.95 3.60 18.64
CA ALA A 189 4.75 2.45 19.02
C ALA A 189 6.16 2.85 19.47
N GLY A 190 6.63 2.26 20.56
CA GLY A 190 8.04 2.31 20.96
C GLY A 190 8.83 1.09 20.48
N GLU A 191 8.16 -0.06 20.40
CA GLU A 191 8.74 -1.30 19.89
C GLU A 191 7.72 -2.03 19.02
N VAL A 192 8.15 -2.50 17.85
CA VAL A 192 7.36 -3.31 16.94
C VAL A 192 8.12 -4.57 16.58
N ILE A 193 7.51 -5.73 16.78
CA ILE A 193 7.98 -7.02 16.29
C ILE A 193 6.94 -7.55 15.33
N GLY A 194 7.35 -8.09 14.19
CA GLY A 194 6.40 -8.69 13.25
C GLY A 194 7.05 -9.62 12.25
N ILE A 195 6.21 -10.45 11.64
CA ILE A 195 6.65 -11.36 10.57
C ILE A 195 6.75 -10.57 9.28
N ALA A 196 7.82 -10.79 8.50
CA ALA A 196 8.02 -10.16 7.22
C ALA A 196 6.78 -10.31 6.33
N GLY A 197 6.10 -9.22 6.04
CA GLY A 197 4.85 -9.21 5.30
C GLY A 197 4.33 -7.82 4.97
N ALA A 198 3.21 -7.76 4.25
CA ALA A 198 2.59 -6.49 3.85
C ALA A 198 2.23 -5.61 5.06
N ALA A 199 1.77 -6.21 6.15
CA ALA A 199 1.46 -5.56 7.41
C ALA A 199 2.63 -4.73 7.97
N MET A 200 3.86 -5.23 7.81
CA MET A 200 5.07 -4.52 8.25
C MET A 200 5.41 -3.27 7.42
N THR A 201 4.69 -2.99 6.33
CA THR A 201 4.82 -1.70 5.65
C THR A 201 4.47 -0.53 6.56
N ASN A 202 3.61 -0.77 7.53
CA ASN A 202 3.17 0.24 8.49
C ASN A 202 4.31 0.79 9.38
N ILE A 203 5.50 0.18 9.39
CA ILE A 203 6.68 0.77 10.07
C ILE A 203 7.03 2.16 9.54
N LEU A 204 6.59 2.50 8.32
CA LEU A 204 6.72 3.84 7.75
C LEU A 204 6.03 4.93 8.59
N PHE A 205 5.07 4.55 9.41
CA PHE A 205 4.34 5.46 10.29
C PHE A 205 4.94 5.56 11.69
N CYS A 206 5.93 4.73 12.01
CA CYS A 206 6.59 4.79 13.31
C CYS A 206 7.37 6.09 13.48
N ALA A 207 7.40 6.56 14.74
CA ALA A 207 8.23 7.71 15.08
C ALA A 207 9.73 7.34 14.99
N PRO A 208 10.62 8.30 14.68
CA PRO A 208 12.06 8.10 14.78
C PRO A 208 12.46 7.55 16.16
N GLY A 209 13.35 6.55 16.17
CA GLY A 209 13.77 5.88 17.40
C GLY A 209 12.91 4.70 17.83
N THR A 210 11.80 4.39 17.14
CA THR A 210 11.05 3.16 17.36
C THR A 210 11.92 1.94 17.05
N ARG A 211 11.95 0.96 17.96
CA ARG A 211 12.69 -0.28 17.74
C ARG A 211 11.89 -1.26 16.90
N ILE A 212 12.41 -1.63 15.73
CA ILE A 212 11.75 -2.54 14.80
C ILE A 212 12.52 -3.88 14.75
N THR A 213 11.79 -4.97 14.90
CA THR A 213 12.32 -6.32 14.68
C THR A 213 11.46 -7.06 13.66
N VAL A 214 12.06 -7.46 12.56
CA VAL A 214 11.37 -8.21 11.51
C VAL A 214 11.82 -9.67 11.55
N LEU A 215 10.87 -10.56 11.80
CA LEU A 215 11.07 -12.01 11.75
C LEU A 215 10.95 -12.46 10.30
N THR A 216 12.00 -13.08 9.77
CA THR A 216 12.03 -13.51 8.36
C THR A 216 12.63 -14.91 8.24
N SER A 217 12.24 -15.59 7.16
CA SER A 217 12.83 -16.88 6.81
C SER A 217 14.23 -16.69 6.21
N SER A 218 15.15 -17.62 6.50
CA SER A 218 16.47 -17.65 5.88
C SER A 218 16.42 -17.81 4.35
N SER A 219 15.34 -18.38 3.83
CA SER A 219 15.12 -18.54 2.38
C SER A 219 14.57 -17.28 1.70
N MET A 220 14.10 -16.30 2.46
CA MET A 220 13.54 -15.05 1.93
C MET A 220 13.95 -13.87 2.81
N PRO A 221 15.21 -13.42 2.72
CA PRO A 221 15.67 -12.26 3.47
C PRO A 221 14.87 -11.03 3.05
N ALA A 222 14.20 -10.41 4.02
CA ALA A 222 13.28 -9.29 3.77
C ALA A 222 14.02 -7.95 3.78
N LEU A 223 15.03 -7.77 2.93
CA LEU A 223 15.88 -6.57 2.87
C LEU A 223 15.10 -5.29 2.53
N HIS A 224 13.93 -5.40 1.90
CA HIS A 224 13.09 -4.25 1.57
C HIS A 224 12.55 -3.47 2.79
N PHE A 225 12.64 -4.04 3.99
CA PHE A 225 12.32 -3.30 5.20
C PHE A 225 13.45 -2.37 5.64
N TRP A 226 14.68 -2.63 5.20
CA TRP A 226 15.81 -1.74 5.46
C TRP A 226 15.58 -0.35 4.89
N ASP A 227 15.22 -0.28 3.63
CA ASP A 227 14.92 0.95 2.91
C ASP A 227 13.81 1.81 3.56
N ARG A 228 12.92 1.17 4.35
CA ARG A 228 11.82 1.82 5.06
C ARG A 228 12.18 2.26 6.47
N SER A 229 13.30 1.79 7.01
CA SER A 229 13.75 2.03 8.38
C SER A 229 14.96 2.95 8.47
N GLU A 230 15.61 3.28 7.34
CA GLU A 230 16.73 4.20 7.33
C GLU A 230 16.25 5.64 7.55
N GLU A 231 16.34 6.06 8.81
CA GLU A 231 16.64 7.43 9.26
C GLU A 231 17.10 7.43 10.71
#